data_e624e9975f443ea23020c485a6a69e74
#
_entry.id   e624e9975f443ea23020c485a6a69e74
#
_cell.length_a   1.000
_cell.length_b   1.000
_cell.length_c   1.000
_cell.angle_alpha   90.00
_cell.angle_beta   90.00
_cell.angle_gamma   90.00
#
_symmetry.space_group_name_H-M   'P 1'
#
loop_
_entity.id
_entity.type
_entity.pdbx_description
1 polymer ?
#
loop_
_entity_poly.entity_id
_entity_poly.type
_entity_poly.pdbx_seq_one_letter_code
_entity_poly.pdbx_strand_id
1 'polypeptide(L)'
;MRALLKLLLAPLLLLLGVDALFRAGAWEPFARPDSHAGTSILRKRALASPAYRHIDYVTLGSSRPEYGLDHEALAALAQRHDRVYANLSMPGSHWMTLDVLGDWLAREHAEIRGGIIALSIQDFLFAGNGAYELGIVYPFHRLVDVPGMARHVPFDRADLATWGLYSALFEYREDVRDALLHPRERRDSLAWWHARPAEELLRRNTHRDEDMCAFGLDALDACDKVESASGDRAAGLVRQCQELRSGAKGRFDLTAMTRQQPLPEFLQRTRDLVRARLRSLRWSTPPIVVLMPTPRVWQDAVSPSGLHDWALEVLRPLAEDGSIHLIDATTALDTDGRTDCRLFFDFYHQNDAGRARLMETLLPQIAALLYDARAAPAPP
;
A
#
# COMPACT_ATOMS: atom_id res chain seq x y z
N MET A 1 -10.87 42.82 -27.62
CA MET A 1 -10.04 41.63 -27.66
C MET A 1 -8.92 41.63 -26.59
N ARG A 2 -8.01 42.63 -26.52
CA ARG A 2 -6.90 42.71 -25.53
C ARG A 2 -7.37 42.74 -24.06
N ALA A 3 -8.48 43.45 -23.74
CA ALA A 3 -9.02 43.48 -22.38
C ALA A 3 -9.62 42.13 -21.95
N LEU A 4 -10.36 41.47 -22.84
CA LEU A 4 -10.92 40.12 -22.59
C LEU A 4 -9.82 39.08 -22.38
N LEU A 5 -8.75 39.17 -23.18
CA LEU A 5 -7.57 38.26 -23.05
C LEU A 5 -6.88 38.44 -21.67
N LYS A 6 -6.74 39.72 -21.20
CA LYS A 6 -6.18 39.99 -19.86
C LYS A 6 -7.09 39.46 -18.75
N LEU A 7 -8.41 39.58 -18.91
CA LEU A 7 -9.41 39.16 -17.95
C LEU A 7 -9.42 37.63 -17.75
N LEU A 8 -9.09 36.87 -18.82
CA LEU A 8 -8.99 35.42 -18.76
C LEU A 8 -7.56 34.92 -18.36
N LEU A 9 -6.55 35.66 -18.78
CA LEU A 9 -5.14 35.26 -18.57
C LEU A 9 -4.72 35.44 -17.11
N ALA A 10 -5.18 36.50 -16.44
CA ALA A 10 -4.80 36.77 -15.05
C ALA A 10 -5.29 35.68 -14.07
N PRO A 11 -6.57 35.26 -14.06
CA PRO A 11 -7.01 34.16 -13.20
C PRO A 11 -6.35 32.81 -13.57
N LEU A 12 -6.09 32.57 -14.86
CA LEU A 12 -5.38 31.34 -15.28
C LEU A 12 -3.95 31.32 -14.74
N LEU A 13 -3.21 32.42 -14.85
CA LEU A 13 -1.85 32.52 -14.29
C LEU A 13 -1.85 32.41 -12.78
N LEU A 14 -2.85 32.96 -12.10
CA LEU A 14 -3.01 32.81 -10.65
C LEU A 14 -3.23 31.33 -10.28
N LEU A 15 -4.14 30.63 -10.97
CA LEU A 15 -4.40 29.20 -10.71
C LEU A 15 -3.16 28.35 -10.98
N LEU A 16 -2.45 28.60 -12.06
CA LEU A 16 -1.18 27.90 -12.36
C LEU A 16 -0.11 28.19 -11.29
N GLY A 17 -0.04 29.44 -10.80
CA GLY A 17 0.88 29.81 -9.72
C GLY A 17 0.53 29.11 -8.40
N VAL A 18 -0.74 29.05 -8.04
CA VAL A 18 -1.21 28.32 -6.86
C VAL A 18 -0.94 26.81 -7.02
N ASP A 19 -1.25 26.21 -8.20
CA ASP A 19 -0.96 24.80 -8.46
C ASP A 19 0.53 24.51 -8.32
N ALA A 20 1.40 25.37 -8.84
CA ALA A 20 2.84 25.22 -8.71
C ALA A 20 3.32 25.30 -7.24
N LEU A 21 2.72 26.18 -6.42
CA LEU A 21 3.01 26.25 -4.98
C LEU A 21 2.58 24.98 -4.25
N PHE A 22 1.38 24.46 -4.55
CA PHE A 22 0.91 23.21 -3.97
C PHE A 22 1.82 22.04 -4.36
N ARG A 23 2.22 21.98 -5.61
CA ARG A 23 3.15 20.99 -6.14
C ARG A 23 4.53 21.08 -5.51
N ALA A 24 4.97 22.29 -5.15
CA ALA A 24 6.19 22.52 -4.39
C ALA A 24 6.09 22.17 -2.89
N GLY A 25 4.93 21.63 -2.45
CA GLY A 25 4.72 21.21 -1.07
C GLY A 25 4.22 22.30 -0.13
N ALA A 26 3.80 23.48 -0.63
CA ALA A 26 3.32 24.57 0.22
C ALA A 26 2.07 24.18 1.05
N TRP A 27 1.29 23.22 0.59
CA TRP A 27 0.13 22.69 1.31
C TRP A 27 0.48 21.56 2.30
N GLU A 28 1.59 20.85 2.13
CA GLU A 28 1.96 19.71 2.98
C GLU A 28 1.87 19.99 4.51
N PRO A 29 2.26 21.17 5.04
CA PRO A 29 2.13 21.46 6.48
C PRO A 29 0.67 21.55 6.98
N PHE A 30 -0.28 21.73 6.07
CA PHE A 30 -1.69 21.93 6.38
C PHE A 30 -2.55 20.72 6.03
N ALA A 31 -1.98 19.72 5.36
CA ALA A 31 -2.69 18.53 4.93
C ALA A 31 -3.27 17.76 6.13
N ARG A 32 -4.45 17.19 5.97
CA ARG A 32 -5.13 16.40 7.00
C ARG A 32 -4.33 15.14 7.33
N PRO A 33 -3.83 14.98 8.56
CA PRO A 33 -2.88 13.93 8.91
C PRO A 33 -3.39 12.50 8.73
N ASP A 34 -4.69 12.28 8.91
CA ASP A 34 -5.37 10.98 8.76
C ASP A 34 -5.94 10.73 7.35
N SER A 35 -5.72 11.66 6.41
CA SER A 35 -5.96 11.42 5.00
C SER A 35 -4.83 10.61 4.37
N HIS A 36 -5.07 10.01 3.19
CA HIS A 36 -4.04 9.28 2.45
C HIS A 36 -2.83 10.16 2.14
N ALA A 37 -3.05 11.37 1.61
CA ALA A 37 -1.99 12.32 1.35
C ALA A 37 -1.26 12.74 2.64
N GLY A 38 -2.00 13.03 3.72
CA GLY A 38 -1.45 13.42 5.00
C GLY A 38 -0.57 12.33 5.62
N THR A 39 -1.01 11.09 5.58
CA THR A 39 -0.23 9.93 6.03
C THR A 39 1.08 9.81 5.23
N SER A 40 1.03 9.99 3.92
CA SER A 40 2.21 9.99 3.04
C SER A 40 3.16 11.16 3.34
N ILE A 41 2.61 12.36 3.56
CA ILE A 41 3.37 13.55 3.94
C ILE A 41 4.08 13.34 5.29
N LEU A 42 3.38 12.76 6.28
CA LEU A 42 3.99 12.46 7.58
C LEU A 42 5.16 11.48 7.45
N ARG A 43 5.01 10.41 6.65
CA ARG A 43 6.12 9.48 6.38
C ARG A 43 7.28 10.14 5.64
N LYS A 44 7.00 10.94 4.62
CA LYS A 44 8.03 11.73 3.91
C LYS A 44 8.80 12.64 4.86
N ARG A 45 8.12 13.35 5.76
CA ARG A 45 8.75 14.19 6.78
C ARG A 45 9.56 13.39 7.79
N ALA A 46 9.05 12.22 8.21
CA ALA A 46 9.79 11.33 9.10
C ALA A 46 11.09 10.84 8.45
N LEU A 47 11.06 10.48 7.16
CA LEU A 47 12.25 10.10 6.40
C LEU A 47 13.28 11.24 6.27
N ALA A 48 12.85 12.50 6.27
CA ALA A 48 13.74 13.65 6.26
C ALA A 48 14.41 13.93 7.63
N SER A 49 14.03 13.21 8.69
CA SER A 49 14.62 13.37 10.01
C SER A 49 16.07 12.84 10.08
N PRO A 50 16.91 13.33 10.99
CA PRO A 50 18.27 12.84 11.16
C PRO A 50 18.37 11.34 11.44
N ALA A 51 17.37 10.73 12.10
CA ALA A 51 17.32 9.32 12.42
C ALA A 51 17.21 8.42 11.18
N TYR A 52 16.70 8.95 10.07
CA TYR A 52 16.49 8.24 8.80
C TYR A 52 17.36 8.78 7.66
N ARG A 53 18.42 9.53 7.97
CA ARG A 53 19.37 10.02 6.95
C ARG A 53 19.98 8.87 6.14
N HIS A 54 20.17 7.73 6.78
CA HIS A 54 20.59 6.47 6.16
C HIS A 54 19.56 5.40 6.49
N ILE A 55 18.97 4.81 5.47
CA ILE A 55 18.01 3.71 5.59
C ILE A 55 18.62 2.50 4.89
N ASP A 56 18.75 1.39 5.62
CA ASP A 56 19.27 0.15 5.03
C ASP A 56 18.15 -0.73 4.49
N TYR A 57 17.01 -0.80 5.21
CA TYR A 57 15.90 -1.69 4.87
C TYR A 57 14.55 -1.00 4.99
N VAL A 58 13.64 -1.32 4.07
CA VAL A 58 12.28 -0.77 4.05
C VAL A 58 11.24 -1.89 3.96
N THR A 59 10.05 -1.63 4.48
CA THR A 59 8.85 -2.39 4.10
C THR A 59 7.96 -1.52 3.23
N LEU A 60 7.55 -2.06 2.07
CA LEU A 60 6.60 -1.47 1.15
C LEU A 60 5.36 -2.35 1.06
N GLY A 61 4.20 -1.75 0.88
CA GLY A 61 2.93 -2.45 0.71
C GLY A 61 1.73 -1.63 1.16
N SER A 62 0.59 -2.27 1.24
CA SER A 62 -0.69 -1.67 1.60
C SER A 62 -0.93 -1.66 3.13
N SER A 63 -2.21 -1.60 3.54
CA SER A 63 -2.62 -1.77 4.93
C SER A 63 -2.32 -3.17 5.50
N ARG A 64 -2.21 -4.19 4.66
CA ARG A 64 -1.95 -5.55 5.15
C ARG A 64 -0.59 -5.69 5.84
N PRO A 65 0.54 -5.29 5.26
CA PRO A 65 1.80 -5.25 6.01
C PRO A 65 1.77 -4.24 7.16
N GLU A 66 1.06 -3.11 7.04
CA GLU A 66 0.92 -2.13 8.13
C GLU A 66 0.36 -2.76 9.41
N TYR A 67 -0.61 -3.68 9.28
CA TYR A 67 -1.20 -4.38 10.43
C TYR A 67 -0.57 -5.76 10.68
N GLY A 68 -0.13 -6.44 9.63
CA GLY A 68 0.28 -7.85 9.71
C GLY A 68 1.76 -8.08 9.97
N LEU A 69 2.66 -7.11 9.73
CA LEU A 69 4.06 -7.23 10.08
C LEU A 69 4.37 -6.52 11.39
N ASP A 70 5.24 -7.11 12.19
CA ASP A 70 5.75 -6.49 13.42
C ASP A 70 6.92 -5.57 13.07
N HIS A 71 6.61 -4.29 12.83
CA HIS A 71 7.59 -3.28 12.47
C HIS A 71 8.55 -2.94 13.61
N GLU A 72 8.13 -3.09 14.87
CA GLU A 72 9.00 -2.94 16.05
C GLU A 72 10.02 -4.07 16.13
N ALA A 73 9.59 -5.31 15.88
CA ALA A 73 10.49 -6.45 15.83
C ALA A 73 11.47 -6.38 14.65
N LEU A 74 11.01 -5.92 13.47
CA LEU A 74 11.86 -5.71 12.31
C LEU A 74 12.88 -4.58 12.55
N ALA A 75 12.47 -3.48 13.17
CA ALA A 75 13.37 -2.40 13.56
C ALA A 75 14.41 -2.86 14.60
N ALA A 76 13.99 -3.62 15.61
CA ALA A 76 14.89 -4.20 16.60
C ALA A 76 15.86 -5.23 15.97
N LEU A 77 15.40 -6.02 14.99
CA LEU A 77 16.26 -6.92 14.23
C LEU A 77 17.31 -6.13 13.46
N ALA A 78 16.92 -5.09 12.72
CA ALA A 78 17.86 -4.23 12.00
C ALA A 78 18.89 -3.60 12.93
N GLN A 79 18.44 -3.05 14.06
CA GLN A 79 19.31 -2.43 15.05
C GLN A 79 20.38 -3.39 15.63
N ARG A 80 20.04 -4.68 15.82
CA ARG A 80 21.04 -5.69 16.26
C ARG A 80 22.18 -5.92 15.25
N HIS A 81 21.98 -5.49 14.00
CA HIS A 81 22.96 -5.55 12.92
C HIS A 81 23.51 -4.18 12.52
N ASP A 82 23.36 -3.15 13.39
CA ASP A 82 23.74 -1.76 13.12
C ASP A 82 23.12 -1.22 11.82
N ARG A 83 21.82 -1.51 11.61
CA ARG A 83 21.04 -1.11 10.43
C ARG A 83 19.82 -0.31 10.82
N VAL A 84 19.37 0.52 9.89
CA VAL A 84 18.16 1.33 10.03
C VAL A 84 17.05 0.75 9.17
N TYR A 85 15.92 0.51 9.81
CA TYR A 85 14.70 0.02 9.18
C TYR A 85 13.61 1.09 9.17
N ALA A 86 12.83 1.17 8.08
CA ALA A 86 11.66 2.05 7.98
C ALA A 86 10.45 1.33 7.40
N ASN A 87 9.30 1.45 8.08
CA ASN A 87 8.01 1.04 7.55
C ASN A 87 7.43 2.13 6.64
N LEU A 88 7.29 1.82 5.36
CA LEU A 88 6.67 2.67 4.35
C LEU A 88 5.40 2.03 3.77
N SER A 89 4.80 1.10 4.49
CA SER A 89 3.49 0.56 4.13
C SER A 89 2.43 1.66 4.22
N MET A 90 1.58 1.77 3.21
CA MET A 90 0.55 2.82 3.15
C MET A 90 -0.82 2.19 2.84
N PRO A 91 -1.82 2.36 3.72
CA PRO A 91 -3.16 1.84 3.45
C PRO A 91 -3.68 2.24 2.08
N GLY A 92 -4.21 1.27 1.32
CA GLY A 92 -4.74 1.50 -0.02
C GLY A 92 -3.71 1.56 -1.14
N SER A 93 -2.42 1.37 -0.85
CA SER A 93 -1.39 1.34 -1.88
C SER A 93 -1.44 0.07 -2.72
N HIS A 94 -1.06 0.22 -3.98
CA HIS A 94 -0.90 -0.82 -5.00
C HIS A 94 0.35 -0.58 -5.85
N TRP A 95 0.36 -1.04 -7.09
CA TRP A 95 1.52 -0.99 -7.98
C TRP A 95 1.95 0.42 -8.34
N MET A 96 1.02 1.39 -8.49
CA MET A 96 1.39 2.78 -8.74
C MET A 96 2.18 3.37 -7.56
N THR A 97 1.77 3.07 -6.34
CA THR A 97 2.50 3.50 -5.15
C THR A 97 3.90 2.88 -5.12
N LEU A 98 4.03 1.59 -5.43
CA LEU A 98 5.33 0.92 -5.51
C LEU A 98 6.23 1.54 -6.60
N ASP A 99 5.66 1.96 -7.73
CA ASP A 99 6.40 2.63 -8.79
C ASP A 99 6.91 4.00 -8.34
N VAL A 100 6.01 4.87 -7.89
CA VAL A 100 6.35 6.25 -7.54
C VAL A 100 7.23 6.32 -6.30
N LEU A 101 6.88 5.57 -5.25
CA LEU A 101 7.65 5.54 -4.01
C LEU A 101 9.02 4.89 -4.21
N GLY A 102 9.09 3.78 -4.96
CA GLY A 102 10.36 3.13 -5.27
C GLY A 102 11.29 4.02 -6.09
N ASP A 103 10.76 4.77 -7.07
CA ASP A 103 11.55 5.73 -7.84
C ASP A 103 11.98 6.93 -6.97
N TRP A 104 11.13 7.38 -6.06
CA TRP A 104 11.47 8.41 -5.10
C TRP A 104 12.58 7.94 -4.16
N LEU A 105 12.45 6.75 -3.56
CA LEU A 105 13.48 6.15 -2.71
C LEU A 105 14.81 5.96 -3.44
N ALA A 106 14.80 5.54 -4.69
CA ALA A 106 16.02 5.39 -5.48
C ALA A 106 16.75 6.72 -5.74
N ARG A 107 16.03 7.84 -5.69
CA ARG A 107 16.61 9.18 -5.85
C ARG A 107 17.10 9.78 -4.53
N GLU A 108 16.31 9.65 -3.48
CA GLU A 108 16.55 10.35 -2.21
C GLU A 108 17.30 9.47 -1.19
N HIS A 109 17.21 8.14 -1.35
CA HIS A 109 17.76 7.13 -0.45
C HIS A 109 18.42 5.99 -1.24
N ALA A 110 19.37 6.33 -2.10
CA ALA A 110 20.07 5.36 -2.97
C ALA A 110 20.90 4.30 -2.20
N GLU A 111 21.12 4.53 -0.90
CA GLU A 111 21.83 3.64 0.01
C GLU A 111 21.01 2.43 0.48
N ILE A 112 19.71 2.37 0.19
CA ILE A 112 18.83 1.26 0.60
C ILE A 112 19.39 -0.05 0.05
N ARG A 113 19.66 -0.98 0.97
CA ARG A 113 20.23 -2.29 0.65
C ARG A 113 19.20 -3.29 0.18
N GLY A 114 18.00 -3.24 0.73
CA GLY A 114 16.94 -4.19 0.44
C GLY A 114 15.66 -3.89 1.21
N GLY A 115 14.74 -4.82 1.21
CA GLY A 115 13.50 -4.66 1.95
C GLY A 115 12.47 -5.74 1.69
N ILE A 116 11.33 -5.54 2.30
CA ILE A 116 10.16 -6.40 2.21
C ILE A 116 9.12 -5.71 1.34
N ILE A 117 8.62 -6.41 0.33
CA ILE A 117 7.45 -6.01 -0.46
C ILE A 117 6.33 -6.97 -0.10
N ALA A 118 5.40 -6.51 0.71
CA ALA A 118 4.32 -7.36 1.17
C ALA A 118 3.05 -7.08 0.36
N LEU A 119 2.60 -8.11 -0.32
CA LEU A 119 1.52 -8.09 -1.30
C LEU A 119 0.39 -9.03 -0.89
N SER A 120 -0.81 -8.76 -1.37
CA SER A 120 -1.88 -9.73 -1.36
C SER A 120 -2.01 -10.39 -2.75
N ILE A 121 -2.63 -11.57 -2.81
CA ILE A 121 -2.88 -12.22 -4.09
C ILE A 121 -3.76 -11.36 -5.02
N GLN A 122 -4.63 -10.50 -4.47
CA GLN A 122 -5.48 -9.59 -5.23
C GLN A 122 -4.68 -8.53 -6.01
N ASP A 123 -3.48 -8.18 -5.55
CA ASP A 123 -2.60 -7.22 -6.24
C ASP A 123 -2.18 -7.72 -7.63
N PHE A 124 -2.36 -9.02 -7.92
CA PHE A 124 -2.04 -9.62 -9.22
C PHE A 124 -3.20 -9.61 -10.23
N LEU A 125 -4.37 -9.10 -9.85
CA LEU A 125 -5.51 -8.93 -10.77
C LEU A 125 -5.52 -7.57 -11.46
N PHE A 126 -5.02 -6.53 -10.78
CA PHE A 126 -5.19 -5.15 -11.22
C PHE A 126 -3.85 -4.43 -11.23
N ALA A 127 -3.64 -3.62 -12.27
CA ALA A 127 -2.44 -2.80 -12.41
C ALA A 127 -2.38 -1.63 -11.39
N GLY A 128 -3.43 -1.40 -10.60
CA GLY A 128 -3.49 -0.35 -9.57
C GLY A 128 -4.92 -0.03 -9.16
N ASN A 129 -5.06 0.76 -8.11
CA ASN A 129 -6.34 1.22 -7.56
C ASN A 129 -6.76 2.60 -8.10
N GLY A 130 -6.28 2.93 -9.28
CA GLY A 130 -6.68 4.13 -10.02
C GLY A 130 -6.48 5.43 -9.24
N ALA A 131 -7.49 6.29 -9.29
CA ALA A 131 -7.45 7.61 -8.68
C ALA A 131 -7.30 7.58 -7.15
N TYR A 132 -7.63 6.49 -6.47
CA TYR A 132 -7.45 6.35 -5.02
C TYR A 132 -5.98 6.44 -4.59
N GLU A 133 -5.07 5.85 -5.37
CA GLU A 133 -3.64 5.90 -5.08
C GLU A 133 -3.02 7.28 -5.32
N LEU A 134 -3.65 8.16 -6.10
CA LEU A 134 -3.09 9.49 -6.37
C LEU A 134 -2.81 10.27 -5.09
N GLY A 135 -3.76 10.27 -4.12
CA GLY A 135 -3.55 10.89 -2.83
C GLY A 135 -2.35 10.34 -2.06
N ILE A 136 -2.09 9.03 -2.19
CA ILE A 136 -0.95 8.36 -1.53
C ILE A 136 0.38 8.79 -2.16
N VAL A 137 0.46 8.78 -3.50
CA VAL A 137 1.73 9.00 -4.21
C VAL A 137 2.04 10.47 -4.42
N TYR A 138 1.04 11.35 -4.30
CA TYR A 138 1.17 12.76 -4.66
C TYR A 138 2.35 13.46 -3.97
N PRO A 139 2.63 13.26 -2.67
CA PRO A 139 3.77 13.87 -2.00
C PRO A 139 5.14 13.44 -2.52
N PHE A 140 5.22 12.32 -3.23
CA PHE A 140 6.46 11.72 -3.71
C PHE A 140 6.71 11.92 -5.21
N HIS A 141 5.65 12.23 -5.99
CA HIS A 141 5.78 12.33 -7.44
C HIS A 141 6.25 13.71 -7.92
N ARG A 142 6.79 13.74 -9.12
CA ARG A 142 7.14 14.93 -9.88
C ARG A 142 6.40 14.95 -11.21
N LEU A 143 6.33 16.09 -11.88
CA LEU A 143 5.70 16.19 -13.20
C LEU A 143 6.28 15.19 -14.22
N VAL A 144 7.57 14.88 -14.13
CA VAL A 144 8.23 13.91 -15.00
C VAL A 144 7.71 12.47 -14.76
N ASP A 145 7.13 12.19 -13.62
CA ASP A 145 6.62 10.86 -13.27
C ASP A 145 5.18 10.63 -13.83
N VAL A 146 4.49 11.69 -14.26
CA VAL A 146 3.10 11.64 -14.77
C VAL A 146 2.88 10.64 -15.90
N PRO A 147 3.75 10.53 -16.94
CA PRO A 147 3.59 9.52 -17.99
C PRO A 147 3.63 8.07 -17.45
N GLY A 148 4.42 7.81 -16.40
CA GLY A 148 4.44 6.54 -15.70
C GLY A 148 3.13 6.27 -14.95
N MET A 149 2.67 7.25 -14.18
CA MET A 149 1.42 7.17 -13.42
C MET A 149 0.18 6.99 -14.31
N ALA A 150 0.16 7.60 -15.49
CA ALA A 150 -0.93 7.46 -16.46
C ALA A 150 -1.13 6.02 -16.98
N ARG A 151 -0.16 5.12 -16.78
CA ARG A 151 -0.33 3.69 -17.07
C ARG A 151 -1.23 2.99 -16.06
N HIS A 152 -1.24 3.49 -14.81
CA HIS A 152 -2.05 2.97 -13.71
C HIS A 152 -3.41 3.66 -13.64
N VAL A 153 -3.45 4.97 -13.95
CA VAL A 153 -4.65 5.80 -13.89
C VAL A 153 -4.90 6.40 -15.27
N PRO A 154 -5.64 5.73 -16.14
CA PRO A 154 -6.06 6.32 -17.41
C PRO A 154 -6.85 7.61 -17.15
N PHE A 155 -6.49 8.68 -17.84
CA PHE A 155 -7.19 9.96 -17.68
C PHE A 155 -8.61 9.87 -18.24
N ASP A 156 -9.59 10.14 -17.39
CA ASP A 156 -11.00 10.29 -17.76
C ASP A 156 -11.48 11.72 -17.45
N ARG A 157 -11.94 12.45 -18.47
CA ARG A 157 -12.45 13.79 -18.31
C ARG A 157 -13.71 13.86 -17.42
N ALA A 158 -14.49 12.80 -17.37
CA ALA A 158 -15.71 12.70 -16.58
C ALA A 158 -15.41 12.36 -15.10
N ASP A 159 -14.30 11.70 -14.82
CA ASP A 159 -13.86 11.39 -13.47
C ASP A 159 -12.93 12.49 -12.94
N LEU A 160 -13.48 13.33 -12.11
CA LEU A 160 -12.73 14.43 -11.49
C LEU A 160 -11.51 13.98 -10.70
N ALA A 161 -11.50 12.76 -10.16
CA ALA A 161 -10.35 12.26 -9.41
C ALA A 161 -9.10 12.12 -10.30
N THR A 162 -9.28 11.82 -11.59
CA THR A 162 -8.14 11.70 -12.53
C THR A 162 -7.47 13.04 -12.86
N TRP A 163 -8.12 14.18 -12.60
CA TRP A 163 -7.51 15.49 -12.77
C TRP A 163 -6.38 15.76 -11.78
N GLY A 164 -6.40 15.08 -10.62
CA GLY A 164 -5.30 15.10 -9.66
C GLY A 164 -3.96 14.69 -10.27
N LEU A 165 -3.96 13.85 -11.32
CA LEU A 165 -2.75 13.47 -12.05
C LEU A 165 -1.98 14.69 -12.60
N TYR A 166 -2.69 15.75 -13.01
CA TYR A 166 -2.11 16.93 -13.65
C TYR A 166 -2.10 18.18 -12.79
N SER A 167 -2.87 18.24 -11.70
CA SER A 167 -3.03 19.41 -10.86
C SER A 167 -2.98 19.09 -9.38
N ALA A 168 -2.01 19.67 -8.67
CA ALA A 168 -1.86 19.58 -7.23
C ALA A 168 -3.04 20.24 -6.49
N LEU A 169 -3.46 21.40 -6.96
CA LEU A 169 -4.60 22.09 -6.39
C LEU A 169 -5.87 21.24 -6.49
N PHE A 170 -6.01 20.52 -7.60
CA PHE A 170 -7.15 19.66 -7.81
C PHE A 170 -7.08 18.39 -6.94
N GLU A 171 -5.91 17.81 -6.75
CA GLU A 171 -5.71 16.67 -5.85
C GLU A 171 -6.07 17.05 -4.41
N TYR A 172 -5.58 18.19 -3.94
CA TYR A 172 -5.84 18.64 -2.56
C TYR A 172 -7.17 19.35 -2.36
N ARG A 173 -8.05 19.47 -3.38
CA ARG A 173 -9.29 20.24 -3.31
C ARG A 173 -10.20 19.90 -2.13
N GLU A 174 -10.38 18.61 -1.86
CA GLU A 174 -11.22 18.14 -0.74
C GLU A 174 -10.55 18.42 0.61
N ASP A 175 -9.24 18.31 0.68
CA ASP A 175 -8.46 18.63 1.87
C ASP A 175 -8.48 20.14 2.17
N VAL A 176 -8.35 20.96 1.14
CA VAL A 176 -8.51 22.44 1.25
C VAL A 176 -9.92 22.80 1.72
N ARG A 177 -10.93 22.18 1.12
CA ARG A 177 -12.33 22.38 1.50
C ARG A 177 -12.58 22.02 2.96
N ASP A 178 -12.07 20.85 3.41
CA ASP A 178 -12.20 20.43 4.79
C ASP A 178 -11.51 21.40 5.75
N ALA A 179 -10.29 21.86 5.42
CA ALA A 179 -9.57 22.84 6.23
C ALA A 179 -10.31 24.19 6.36
N LEU A 180 -11.02 24.61 5.31
CA LEU A 180 -11.83 25.83 5.34
C LEU A 180 -13.11 25.66 6.15
N LEU A 181 -13.73 24.48 6.12
CA LEU A 181 -14.99 24.21 6.83
C LEU A 181 -14.75 23.86 8.31
N HIS A 182 -13.62 23.23 8.64
CA HIS A 182 -13.30 22.72 9.97
C HIS A 182 -11.93 23.22 10.49
N PRO A 183 -11.66 24.56 10.49
CA PRO A 183 -10.32 25.10 10.75
C PRO A 183 -9.80 24.84 12.19
N ARG A 184 -10.71 24.73 13.17
CA ARG A 184 -10.32 24.47 14.58
C ARG A 184 -9.91 23.02 14.75
N GLU A 185 -10.74 22.09 14.30
CA GLU A 185 -10.47 20.65 14.35
C GLU A 185 -9.18 20.30 13.60
N ARG A 186 -8.99 20.93 12.42
CA ARG A 186 -7.77 20.78 11.62
C ARG A 186 -6.54 21.22 12.40
N ARG A 187 -6.57 22.41 13.02
CA ARG A 187 -5.44 22.93 13.81
C ARG A 187 -5.10 22.00 14.98
N ASP A 188 -6.12 21.53 15.70
CA ASP A 188 -5.93 20.68 16.87
C ASP A 188 -5.38 19.30 16.47
N SER A 189 -5.86 18.72 15.37
CA SER A 189 -5.33 17.49 14.78
C SER A 189 -3.87 17.66 14.34
N LEU A 190 -3.55 18.74 13.63
CA LEU A 190 -2.18 19.03 13.19
C LEU A 190 -1.23 19.20 14.39
N ALA A 191 -1.64 19.92 15.43
CA ALA A 191 -0.84 20.11 16.64
C ALA A 191 -0.51 18.77 17.32
N TRP A 192 -1.52 17.88 17.43
CA TRP A 192 -1.34 16.56 18.01
C TRP A 192 -0.37 15.67 17.19
N TRP A 193 -0.49 15.68 15.86
CA TRP A 193 0.39 14.90 14.99
C TRP A 193 1.81 15.45 14.93
N HIS A 194 1.98 16.79 14.93
CA HIS A 194 3.30 17.42 14.91
C HIS A 194 4.07 17.26 16.23
N ALA A 195 3.36 17.00 17.34
CA ALA A 195 4.00 16.69 18.62
C ALA A 195 4.58 15.28 18.70
N ARG A 196 4.22 14.38 17.76
CA ARG A 196 4.75 13.01 17.73
C ARG A 196 6.14 12.96 17.13
N PRO A 197 7.05 12.17 17.73
CA PRO A 197 8.35 11.90 17.13
C PRO A 197 8.18 11.25 15.74
N ALA A 198 8.95 11.73 14.77
CA ALA A 198 8.90 11.22 13.41
C ALA A 198 9.22 9.71 13.34
N GLU A 199 10.10 9.25 14.23
CA GLU A 199 10.51 7.86 14.34
C GLU A 199 9.34 6.92 14.67
N GLU A 200 8.37 7.38 15.47
CA GLU A 200 7.20 6.57 15.81
C GLU A 200 6.39 6.18 14.58
N LEU A 201 6.30 7.04 13.58
CA LEU A 201 5.54 6.79 12.35
C LEU A 201 6.14 5.68 11.48
N LEU A 202 7.45 5.44 11.60
CA LEU A 202 8.18 4.51 10.73
C LEU A 202 8.61 3.21 11.42
N ARG A 203 8.35 3.08 12.72
CA ARG A 203 8.75 1.90 13.51
C ARG A 203 7.62 1.28 14.31
N ARG A 204 6.60 2.05 14.71
CA ARG A 204 5.54 1.54 15.57
C ARG A 204 4.55 0.68 14.81
N ASN A 205 4.07 -0.33 15.53
CA ASN A 205 2.93 -1.11 15.12
C ASN A 205 1.62 -0.32 15.32
N THR A 206 0.69 -0.50 14.40
CA THR A 206 -0.70 -0.09 14.62
C THR A 206 -1.40 -1.20 15.40
N HIS A 207 -1.83 -0.90 16.63
CA HIS A 207 -2.44 -1.89 17.53
C HIS A 207 -3.93 -2.07 17.24
N ARG A 208 -4.36 -3.34 17.20
CA ARG A 208 -5.75 -3.80 17.11
C ARG A 208 -5.88 -5.08 17.93
N ASP A 209 -6.65 -5.03 18.99
CA ASP A 209 -6.87 -6.13 19.93
C ASP A 209 -8.21 -6.86 19.72
N GLU A 210 -9.13 -6.27 18.95
CA GLU A 210 -10.41 -6.90 18.64
C GLU A 210 -10.24 -8.14 17.76
N ASP A 211 -11.17 -9.08 17.85
CA ASP A 211 -11.24 -10.25 16.97
C ASP A 211 -12.58 -10.35 16.20
N MET A 212 -12.62 -11.27 15.24
CA MET A 212 -13.77 -11.50 14.38
C MET A 212 -14.56 -12.78 14.74
N CYS A 213 -14.28 -13.41 15.87
CA CYS A 213 -14.90 -14.69 16.22
C CYS A 213 -16.42 -14.60 16.41
N ALA A 214 -16.94 -13.44 16.81
CA ALA A 214 -18.38 -13.20 16.88
C ALA A 214 -19.08 -13.32 15.51
N PHE A 215 -18.35 -13.11 14.42
CA PHE A 215 -18.88 -13.10 13.05
C PHE A 215 -18.44 -14.31 12.24
N GLY A 216 -17.24 -14.82 12.46
CA GLY A 216 -16.60 -15.84 11.63
C GLY A 216 -15.94 -15.24 10.36
N LEU A 217 -15.05 -16.03 9.71
CA LEU A 217 -14.30 -15.58 8.52
C LEU A 217 -14.20 -16.64 7.42
N ASP A 218 -15.00 -17.69 7.51
CA ASP A 218 -14.91 -18.82 6.59
C ASP A 218 -15.83 -18.66 5.36
N ALA A 219 -16.93 -17.90 5.49
CA ALA A 219 -17.90 -17.73 4.39
C ALA A 219 -18.68 -16.40 4.49
N LEU A 220 -19.45 -16.07 3.44
CA LEU A 220 -20.25 -14.84 3.37
C LEU A 220 -21.39 -14.77 4.40
N ASP A 221 -21.76 -15.86 5.06
CA ASP A 221 -22.70 -15.86 6.19
C ASP A 221 -22.19 -15.06 7.38
N ALA A 222 -20.86 -14.84 7.48
CA ALA A 222 -20.28 -13.88 8.42
C ALA A 222 -20.90 -12.48 8.27
N CYS A 223 -21.24 -12.08 7.06
CA CYS A 223 -21.87 -10.79 6.78
C CYS A 223 -23.32 -10.71 7.29
N ASP A 224 -24.07 -11.80 7.35
CA ASP A 224 -25.43 -11.81 7.92
C ASP A 224 -25.37 -11.55 9.43
N LYS A 225 -24.34 -12.08 10.10
CA LYS A 225 -24.09 -11.83 11.52
C LYS A 225 -23.66 -10.39 11.79
N VAL A 226 -22.82 -9.82 10.92
CA VAL A 226 -22.40 -8.41 11.01
C VAL A 226 -23.58 -7.46 10.84
N GLU A 227 -24.45 -7.70 9.87
CA GLU A 227 -25.61 -6.85 9.58
C GLU A 227 -26.65 -6.89 10.72
N SER A 228 -26.68 -7.95 11.50
CA SER A 228 -27.53 -8.07 12.68
C SER A 228 -26.92 -7.45 13.95
N ALA A 229 -25.64 -7.07 13.92
CA ALA A 229 -24.94 -6.45 15.05
C ALA A 229 -25.21 -4.95 15.14
N SER A 230 -25.02 -4.36 16.31
CA SER A 230 -25.16 -2.93 16.58
C SER A 230 -23.86 -2.32 17.08
N GLY A 231 -23.69 -1.01 16.88
CA GLY A 231 -22.54 -0.22 17.35
C GLY A 231 -21.62 0.27 16.22
N ASP A 232 -20.68 1.15 16.57
CA ASP A 232 -19.80 1.83 15.61
C ASP A 232 -18.90 0.87 14.82
N ARG A 233 -18.46 -0.21 15.46
CA ARG A 233 -17.67 -1.26 14.80
C ARG A 233 -18.46 -1.94 13.67
N ALA A 234 -19.74 -2.23 13.89
CA ALA A 234 -20.59 -2.86 12.90
C ALA A 234 -20.71 -2.04 11.63
N ALA A 235 -20.78 -0.71 11.73
CA ALA A 235 -20.89 0.17 10.57
C ALA A 235 -19.69 0.05 9.59
N GLY A 236 -18.48 -0.10 10.14
CA GLY A 236 -17.26 -0.35 9.33
C GLY A 236 -17.30 -1.73 8.66
N LEU A 237 -17.68 -2.75 9.40
CA LEU A 237 -17.75 -4.13 8.92
C LEU A 237 -18.88 -4.32 7.89
N VAL A 238 -20.04 -3.65 8.05
CA VAL A 238 -21.13 -3.66 7.07
C VAL A 238 -20.64 -3.17 5.71
N ARG A 239 -19.84 -2.10 5.66
CA ARG A 239 -19.25 -1.61 4.41
C ARG A 239 -18.35 -2.66 3.77
N GLN A 240 -17.48 -3.31 4.54
CA GLN A 240 -16.64 -4.41 4.04
C GLN A 240 -17.49 -5.59 3.53
N CYS A 241 -18.57 -5.93 4.21
CA CYS A 241 -19.53 -6.95 3.75
C CYS A 241 -20.19 -6.58 2.42
N GLN A 242 -20.55 -5.31 2.22
CA GLN A 242 -21.07 -4.84 0.92
C GLN A 242 -20.04 -5.01 -0.20
N GLU A 243 -18.76 -4.73 0.07
CA GLU A 243 -17.66 -4.96 -0.88
C GLU A 243 -17.48 -6.45 -1.18
N LEU A 244 -17.48 -7.33 -0.17
CA LEU A 244 -17.40 -8.78 -0.35
C LEU A 244 -18.54 -9.32 -1.20
N ARG A 245 -19.77 -8.90 -0.93
CA ARG A 245 -20.97 -9.33 -1.69
C ARG A 245 -21.00 -8.80 -3.11
N SER A 246 -20.53 -7.58 -3.34
CA SER A 246 -20.41 -7.04 -4.69
C SER A 246 -19.32 -7.73 -5.49
N GLY A 247 -18.18 -8.04 -4.86
CA GLY A 247 -17.08 -8.80 -5.46
C GLY A 247 -17.48 -10.22 -5.85
N ALA A 248 -18.26 -10.89 -5.00
CA ALA A 248 -18.75 -12.25 -5.29
C ALA A 248 -19.58 -12.35 -6.59
N LYS A 249 -20.25 -11.26 -6.97
CA LYS A 249 -21.06 -11.22 -8.22
C LYS A 249 -20.20 -11.11 -9.48
N GLY A 250 -18.98 -10.65 -9.38
CA GLY A 250 -18.05 -10.45 -10.51
C GLY A 250 -17.02 -11.57 -10.68
N ARG A 251 -17.19 -12.71 -10.02
CA ARG A 251 -16.24 -13.83 -10.12
C ARG A 251 -16.12 -14.34 -11.56
N PHE A 252 -14.88 -14.57 -11.97
CA PHE A 252 -14.53 -15.23 -13.22
C PHE A 252 -13.52 -16.36 -12.95
N ASP A 253 -13.44 -17.31 -13.87
CA ASP A 253 -12.49 -18.44 -13.78
C ASP A 253 -11.13 -18.03 -14.32
N LEU A 254 -10.25 -17.60 -13.44
CA LEU A 254 -8.89 -17.21 -13.80
C LEU A 254 -8.05 -18.41 -14.26
N THR A 255 -8.32 -19.61 -13.73
CA THR A 255 -7.65 -20.84 -14.15
C THR A 255 -7.87 -21.13 -15.64
N ALA A 256 -9.09 -20.92 -16.13
CA ALA A 256 -9.39 -21.06 -17.55
C ALA A 256 -8.74 -19.96 -18.39
N MET A 257 -8.69 -18.72 -17.86
CA MET A 257 -8.10 -17.56 -18.57
C MET A 257 -6.59 -17.66 -18.70
N THR A 258 -5.87 -18.11 -17.66
CA THR A 258 -4.41 -18.25 -17.69
C THR A 258 -3.92 -19.34 -18.65
N ARG A 259 -4.79 -20.28 -19.05
CA ARG A 259 -4.48 -21.31 -20.05
C ARG A 259 -4.66 -20.83 -21.49
N GLN A 260 -5.22 -19.64 -21.72
CA GLN A 260 -5.43 -19.11 -23.07
C GLN A 260 -4.10 -18.71 -23.72
N GLN A 261 -4.02 -18.93 -25.03
CA GLN A 261 -2.89 -18.49 -25.86
C GLN A 261 -3.44 -17.67 -27.05
N PRO A 262 -3.18 -16.35 -27.12
CA PRO A 262 -2.38 -15.55 -26.17
C PRO A 262 -3.10 -15.33 -24.84
N LEU A 263 -2.32 -15.05 -23.78
CA LEU A 263 -2.85 -14.68 -22.48
C LEU A 263 -3.71 -13.40 -22.60
N PRO A 264 -4.86 -13.30 -21.91
CA PRO A 264 -5.66 -12.08 -21.90
C PRO A 264 -4.84 -10.83 -21.59
N GLU A 265 -5.07 -9.75 -22.34
CA GLU A 265 -4.24 -8.55 -22.30
C GLU A 265 -4.08 -7.96 -20.90
N PHE A 266 -5.13 -7.94 -20.09
CA PHE A 266 -5.06 -7.39 -18.72
C PHE A 266 -4.15 -8.23 -17.82
N LEU A 267 -4.15 -9.57 -17.95
CA LEU A 267 -3.25 -10.46 -17.20
C LEU A 267 -1.81 -10.31 -17.68
N GLN A 268 -1.61 -10.24 -18.99
CA GLN A 268 -0.29 -10.00 -19.56
C GLN A 268 0.26 -8.68 -19.06
N ARG A 269 -0.53 -7.61 -19.12
CA ARG A 269 -0.14 -6.28 -18.65
C ARG A 269 0.23 -6.29 -17.16
N THR A 270 -0.59 -6.91 -16.31
CA THR A 270 -0.31 -7.02 -14.87
C THR A 270 0.98 -7.79 -14.61
N ARG A 271 1.15 -8.95 -15.25
CA ARG A 271 2.37 -9.77 -15.12
C ARG A 271 3.61 -8.98 -15.51
N ASP A 272 3.58 -8.31 -16.67
CA ASP A 272 4.73 -7.60 -17.22
C ASP A 272 5.07 -6.37 -16.35
N LEU A 273 4.05 -5.67 -15.83
CA LEU A 273 4.22 -4.57 -14.88
C LEU A 273 4.88 -5.05 -13.57
N VAL A 274 4.35 -6.10 -12.96
CA VAL A 274 4.88 -6.67 -11.71
C VAL A 274 6.34 -7.06 -11.88
N ARG A 275 6.65 -7.83 -12.92
CA ARG A 275 8.00 -8.30 -13.20
C ARG A 275 8.97 -7.17 -13.51
N ALA A 276 8.56 -6.20 -14.31
CA ALA A 276 9.37 -5.04 -14.62
C ALA A 276 9.66 -4.23 -13.35
N ARG A 277 8.66 -4.04 -12.48
CA ARG A 277 8.83 -3.27 -11.26
C ARG A 277 9.76 -3.94 -10.27
N LEU A 278 9.56 -5.21 -9.98
CA LEU A 278 10.40 -5.93 -9.04
C LEU A 278 11.87 -6.00 -9.49
N ARG A 279 12.13 -6.13 -10.80
CA ARG A 279 13.48 -6.08 -11.37
C ARG A 279 14.08 -4.67 -11.40
N SER A 280 13.27 -3.62 -11.41
CA SER A 280 13.76 -2.23 -11.46
C SER A 280 14.24 -1.70 -10.11
N LEU A 281 13.95 -2.40 -9.02
CA LEU A 281 14.43 -2.01 -7.69
C LEU A 281 15.95 -2.19 -7.63
N ARG A 282 16.65 -1.07 -7.46
CA ARG A 282 18.12 -1.02 -7.43
C ARG A 282 18.65 -1.21 -6.02
N TRP A 283 18.21 -2.26 -5.36
CA TRP A 283 18.72 -2.63 -4.05
C TRP A 283 19.92 -3.54 -4.17
N SER A 284 20.82 -3.51 -3.21
CA SER A 284 22.01 -4.37 -3.21
C SER A 284 21.71 -5.82 -2.87
N THR A 285 20.54 -6.08 -2.25
CA THR A 285 20.01 -7.42 -2.01
C THR A 285 18.66 -7.58 -2.72
N PRO A 286 18.34 -8.77 -3.24
CA PRO A 286 17.02 -9.02 -3.82
C PRO A 286 15.90 -8.69 -2.81
N PRO A 287 14.79 -8.04 -3.22
CA PRO A 287 13.67 -7.78 -2.33
C PRO A 287 13.04 -9.09 -1.86
N ILE A 288 12.61 -9.12 -0.60
CA ILE A 288 11.79 -10.20 -0.05
C ILE A 288 10.34 -9.89 -0.39
N VAL A 289 9.75 -10.66 -1.29
CA VAL A 289 8.32 -10.57 -1.62
C VAL A 289 7.56 -11.53 -0.71
N VAL A 290 6.66 -10.99 0.11
CA VAL A 290 5.80 -11.77 1.01
C VAL A 290 4.37 -11.72 0.50
N LEU A 291 3.79 -12.87 0.17
CA LEU A 291 2.35 -12.99 -0.07
C LEU A 291 1.64 -13.09 1.28
N MET A 292 0.93 -12.04 1.65
CA MET A 292 0.28 -11.89 2.94
C MET A 292 -0.98 -12.76 3.07
N PRO A 293 -1.27 -13.30 4.26
CA PRO A 293 -2.48 -14.08 4.50
C PRO A 293 -3.73 -13.19 4.39
N THR A 294 -4.80 -13.78 3.87
CA THR A 294 -6.13 -13.16 3.75
C THR A 294 -7.19 -14.12 4.30
N PRO A 295 -8.23 -13.61 4.98
CA PRO A 295 -9.32 -14.46 5.49
C PRO A 295 -9.99 -15.28 4.38
N ARG A 296 -10.41 -16.49 4.71
CA ARG A 296 -11.08 -17.41 3.77
C ARG A 296 -12.31 -16.76 3.13
N VAL A 297 -13.12 -16.04 3.91
CA VAL A 297 -14.30 -15.33 3.38
C VAL A 297 -13.93 -14.36 2.26
N TRP A 298 -12.77 -13.69 2.35
CA TRP A 298 -12.26 -12.83 1.29
C TRP A 298 -11.84 -13.65 0.07
N GLN A 299 -11.04 -14.71 0.28
CA GLN A 299 -10.58 -15.57 -0.80
C GLN A 299 -11.79 -16.20 -1.54
N ASP A 300 -12.76 -16.72 -0.79
CA ASP A 300 -13.90 -17.41 -1.38
C ASP A 300 -14.95 -16.46 -1.96
N ALA A 301 -15.07 -15.23 -1.46
CA ALA A 301 -16.07 -14.28 -1.94
C ALA A 301 -15.57 -13.40 -3.10
N VAL A 302 -14.32 -12.96 -3.08
CA VAL A 302 -13.82 -11.93 -3.99
C VAL A 302 -12.76 -12.47 -4.95
N SER A 303 -11.93 -13.41 -4.51
CA SER A 303 -10.85 -13.93 -5.35
C SER A 303 -11.39 -14.88 -6.42
N PRO A 304 -11.04 -14.69 -7.68
CA PRO A 304 -11.34 -15.68 -8.72
C PRO A 304 -10.58 -16.98 -8.46
N SER A 305 -11.12 -18.08 -8.95
CA SER A 305 -10.45 -19.39 -8.90
C SER A 305 -9.09 -19.31 -9.60
N GLY A 306 -8.04 -19.88 -8.95
CA GLY A 306 -6.69 -19.89 -9.49
C GLY A 306 -5.90 -18.58 -9.27
N LEU A 307 -6.40 -17.63 -8.49
CA LEU A 307 -5.67 -16.36 -8.25
C LEU A 307 -4.34 -16.57 -7.53
N HIS A 308 -4.32 -17.45 -6.54
CA HIS A 308 -3.07 -17.80 -5.84
C HIS A 308 -2.05 -18.42 -6.79
N ASP A 309 -2.47 -19.38 -7.61
CA ASP A 309 -1.60 -20.02 -8.62
C ASP A 309 -1.08 -19.00 -9.63
N TRP A 310 -1.94 -18.07 -10.06
CA TRP A 310 -1.54 -16.98 -10.95
C TRP A 310 -0.49 -16.06 -10.30
N ALA A 311 -0.69 -15.66 -9.04
CA ALA A 311 0.30 -14.86 -8.33
C ALA A 311 1.66 -15.57 -8.25
N LEU A 312 1.67 -16.88 -7.96
CA LEU A 312 2.88 -17.69 -7.96
C LEU A 312 3.47 -17.83 -9.37
N GLU A 313 2.67 -18.01 -10.43
CA GLU A 313 3.16 -18.05 -11.81
C GLU A 313 3.88 -16.75 -12.20
N VAL A 314 3.39 -15.61 -11.72
CA VAL A 314 4.05 -14.32 -11.96
C VAL A 314 5.37 -14.21 -11.21
N LEU A 315 5.45 -14.68 -9.97
CA LEU A 315 6.59 -14.46 -9.06
C LEU A 315 7.68 -15.54 -9.13
N ARG A 316 7.33 -16.81 -9.34
CA ARG A 316 8.33 -17.92 -9.34
C ARG A 316 9.51 -17.70 -10.28
N PRO A 317 9.33 -17.26 -11.54
CA PRO A 317 10.47 -17.00 -12.42
C PRO A 317 11.43 -15.93 -11.89
N LEU A 318 10.93 -14.96 -11.11
CA LEU A 318 11.77 -13.95 -10.45
C LEU A 318 12.50 -14.50 -9.24
N ALA A 319 11.93 -15.47 -8.55
CA ALA A 319 12.59 -16.15 -7.44
C ALA A 319 13.65 -17.14 -7.96
N GLU A 320 13.35 -17.83 -9.06
CA GLU A 320 14.27 -18.79 -9.70
C GLU A 320 15.49 -18.11 -10.33
N ASP A 321 15.31 -16.90 -10.92
CA ASP A 321 16.42 -16.12 -11.46
C ASP A 321 17.15 -15.25 -10.41
N GLY A 322 16.74 -15.34 -9.14
CA GLY A 322 17.35 -14.61 -8.02
C GLY A 322 17.01 -13.13 -7.96
N SER A 323 16.06 -12.65 -8.78
CA SER A 323 15.62 -11.26 -8.74
C SER A 323 14.86 -10.90 -7.46
N ILE A 324 14.24 -11.88 -6.80
CA ILE A 324 13.52 -11.74 -5.53
C ILE A 324 13.75 -12.95 -4.62
N HIS A 325 13.47 -12.79 -3.33
CA HIS A 325 13.17 -13.89 -2.42
C HIS A 325 11.67 -13.95 -2.22
N LEU A 326 11.04 -15.11 -2.42
CA LEU A 326 9.60 -15.29 -2.31
C LEU A 326 9.24 -16.06 -1.04
N ILE A 327 8.37 -15.48 -0.22
CA ILE A 327 7.75 -16.13 0.94
C ILE A 327 6.24 -16.15 0.72
N ASP A 328 5.69 -17.35 0.57
CA ASP A 328 4.23 -17.52 0.49
C ASP A 328 3.68 -17.78 1.90
N ALA A 329 3.04 -16.76 2.47
CA ALA A 329 2.42 -16.81 3.78
C ALA A 329 0.88 -16.79 3.70
N THR A 330 0.29 -17.02 2.52
CA THR A 330 -1.16 -16.91 2.28
C THR A 330 -2.03 -17.75 3.21
N THR A 331 -1.50 -18.89 3.71
CA THR A 331 -2.20 -19.81 4.62
C THR A 331 -1.58 -19.84 6.03
N ALA A 332 -0.65 -18.95 6.35
CA ALA A 332 0.09 -19.00 7.61
C ALA A 332 -0.78 -18.78 8.87
N LEU A 333 -1.97 -18.22 8.69
CA LEU A 333 -2.95 -17.98 9.76
C LEU A 333 -4.17 -18.90 9.69
N ASP A 334 -4.14 -19.91 8.84
CA ASP A 334 -5.18 -20.93 8.80
C ASP A 334 -4.91 -22.03 9.83
N THR A 335 -5.98 -22.55 10.44
CA THR A 335 -5.97 -23.72 11.31
C THR A 335 -6.92 -24.77 10.73
N ASP A 336 -6.40 -25.96 10.44
CA ASP A 336 -7.17 -27.07 9.83
C ASP A 336 -7.91 -26.64 8.53
N GLY A 337 -7.26 -25.82 7.71
CA GLY A 337 -7.82 -25.31 6.44
C GLY A 337 -8.90 -24.23 6.62
N ARG A 338 -9.06 -23.69 7.81
CA ARG A 338 -10.02 -22.61 8.15
C ARG A 338 -9.28 -21.38 8.67
N THR A 339 -9.81 -20.21 8.34
CA THR A 339 -9.30 -18.96 8.90
C THR A 339 -9.58 -18.88 10.40
N ASP A 340 -8.54 -18.69 11.20
CA ASP A 340 -8.71 -18.48 12.64
C ASP A 340 -9.19 -17.05 12.90
N CYS A 341 -10.48 -16.92 13.25
CA CYS A 341 -11.13 -15.63 13.49
C CYS A 341 -10.50 -14.81 14.62
N ARG A 342 -9.76 -15.45 15.56
CA ARG A 342 -9.05 -14.78 16.64
C ARG A 342 -7.86 -13.94 16.16
N LEU A 343 -7.40 -14.14 14.93
CA LEU A 343 -6.20 -13.55 14.37
C LEU A 343 -6.47 -12.33 13.48
N PHE A 344 -7.73 -11.93 13.31
CA PHE A 344 -8.14 -10.82 12.47
C PHE A 344 -9.10 -9.87 13.18
N PHE A 345 -8.92 -8.56 12.97
CA PHE A 345 -9.83 -7.56 13.51
C PHE A 345 -10.95 -7.14 12.55
N ASP A 346 -10.77 -7.44 11.27
CA ASP A 346 -11.77 -7.24 10.23
C ASP A 346 -11.60 -8.27 9.09
N PHE A 347 -12.34 -8.10 7.98
CA PHE A 347 -12.28 -9.01 6.83
C PHE A 347 -10.99 -8.91 5.99
N TYR A 348 -10.05 -8.05 6.32
CA TYR A 348 -8.84 -7.79 5.52
C TYR A 348 -7.56 -7.88 6.33
N HIS A 349 -7.59 -7.55 7.63
CA HIS A 349 -6.41 -7.22 8.38
C HIS A 349 -6.25 -8.06 9.64
N GLN A 350 -5.01 -8.40 9.91
CA GLN A 350 -4.59 -9.07 11.14
C GLN A 350 -4.74 -8.13 12.34
N ASN A 351 -5.12 -8.69 13.48
CA ASN A 351 -5.01 -8.04 14.78
C ASN A 351 -3.63 -8.31 15.40
N ASP A 352 -3.41 -7.86 16.63
CA ASP A 352 -2.13 -8.02 17.32
C ASP A 352 -1.74 -9.49 17.51
N ALA A 353 -2.70 -10.37 17.79
CA ALA A 353 -2.47 -11.81 17.90
C ALA A 353 -2.10 -12.43 16.54
N GLY A 354 -2.80 -12.03 15.48
CA GLY A 354 -2.51 -12.47 14.12
C GLY A 354 -1.14 -12.02 13.63
N ARG A 355 -0.77 -10.76 13.91
CA ARG A 355 0.57 -10.23 13.64
C ARG A 355 1.64 -11.04 14.39
N ALA A 356 1.48 -11.26 15.68
CA ALA A 356 2.43 -12.03 16.47
C ALA A 356 2.60 -13.45 15.91
N ARG A 357 1.48 -14.15 15.62
CA ARG A 357 1.50 -15.49 15.04
C ARG A 357 2.17 -15.56 13.69
N LEU A 358 1.90 -14.59 12.82
CA LEU A 358 2.52 -14.51 11.48
C LEU A 358 4.04 -14.30 11.61
N MET A 359 4.46 -13.41 12.50
CA MET A 359 5.87 -13.08 12.69
C MET A 359 6.68 -14.20 13.36
N GLU A 360 6.06 -15.11 14.11
CA GLU A 360 6.75 -16.34 14.57
C GLU A 360 7.37 -17.12 13.40
N THR A 361 6.68 -17.12 12.26
CA THR A 361 7.14 -17.82 11.04
C THR A 361 7.99 -16.93 10.14
N LEU A 362 7.61 -15.67 9.97
CA LEU A 362 8.25 -14.77 9.00
C LEU A 362 9.56 -14.19 9.51
N LEU A 363 9.65 -13.79 10.78
CA LEU A 363 10.83 -13.07 11.29
C LEU A 363 12.14 -13.88 11.15
N PRO A 364 12.19 -15.19 11.46
CA PRO A 364 13.39 -15.98 11.24
C PRO A 364 13.79 -16.08 9.76
N GLN A 365 12.81 -16.23 8.85
CA GLN A 365 13.06 -16.30 7.41
C GLN A 365 13.58 -14.96 6.87
N ILE A 366 12.95 -13.85 7.27
CA ILE A 366 13.38 -12.50 6.90
C ILE A 366 14.81 -12.24 7.42
N ALA A 367 15.09 -12.61 8.67
CA ALA A 367 16.42 -12.46 9.26
C ALA A 367 17.50 -13.22 8.47
N ALA A 368 17.22 -14.45 8.11
CA ALA A 368 18.14 -15.26 7.31
C ALA A 368 18.41 -14.62 5.93
N LEU A 369 17.37 -14.14 5.26
CA LEU A 369 17.49 -13.52 3.92
C LEU A 369 18.18 -12.15 3.93
N LEU A 370 18.02 -11.36 4.98
CA LEU A 370 18.62 -10.01 5.06
C LEU A 370 20.04 -10.01 5.64
N TYR A 371 20.37 -10.96 6.52
CA TYR A 371 21.59 -10.87 7.33
C TYR A 371 22.52 -12.07 7.24
N ASP A 372 22.06 -13.24 6.75
CA ASP A 372 22.94 -14.40 6.58
C ASP A 372 23.71 -14.29 5.26
N ALA A 373 25.03 -14.10 5.36
CA ALA A 373 25.94 -14.05 4.21
C ALA A 373 25.94 -15.35 3.36
N ARG A 374 25.40 -16.47 3.89
CA ARG A 374 25.28 -17.75 3.20
C ARG A 374 24.01 -17.87 2.35
N ALA A 375 23.01 -17.00 2.58
CA ALA A 375 21.75 -16.99 1.83
C ALA A 375 21.84 -16.15 0.55
N ALA A 376 22.91 -15.36 0.37
CA ALA A 376 23.11 -14.60 -0.86
C ALA A 376 23.48 -15.56 -2.01
N PRO A 377 22.76 -15.56 -3.14
CA PRO A 377 23.23 -16.28 -4.33
C PRO A 377 24.61 -15.74 -4.71
N ALA A 378 25.51 -16.65 -5.13
CA ALA A 378 26.82 -16.24 -5.62
C ALA A 378 26.62 -15.23 -6.77
N PRO A 379 27.39 -14.14 -6.81
CA PRO A 379 27.30 -13.17 -7.91
C PRO A 379 27.57 -13.90 -9.24
N PRO A 380 26.86 -13.55 -10.32
CA PRO A 380 27.01 -14.19 -11.64
C PRO A 380 28.40 -14.02 -12.22
#